data_ddd843b954936c77bfe77c6c9bfa3f33
#
_entry.id   ddd843b954936c77bfe77c6c9bfa3f33
#
_cell.length_a   1.000
_cell.length_b   1.000
_cell.length_c   1.000
_cell.angle_alpha   90.00
_cell.angle_beta   90.00
_cell.angle_gamma   90.00
#
_symmetry.space_group_name_H-M   'P 1'
#
loop_
_entity.id
_entity.type
_entity.pdbx_description
1 polymer ?
#
loop_
_entity_poly.entity_id
_entity_poly.type
_entity_poly.pdbx_seq_one_letter_code
_entity_poly.pdbx_strand_id
1 'polypeptide(L)'
;FKDTASYSLFNLFLQPKYFSMKLVSYLSNGHDQLAFLVDDLLFDCDLMHPELPNSMNMFLQYWDDMFPIAQQTEAAIKSGRLSKDRGISIEEAILLAPVPFPTSCRDGYAFRQHVAAARRNRKVDMIPEFDQYPIFYFTNHHSVQGPGDIVCMTDHFEKLDFELEAAIVICRNGRNIRAEQADQYIGGLMIMNDMSARRLQMEEMLLNLGPAKGKDFSTVIGPCLVTLDELEEFEIPAKEGHTGKSWNLNMKCWVNGVQVSNGNVGDMDWTFAEIIERCSYGVNIQAGDVIGSGTVGTGCFLELNGTGKLNNPNYQEQWLQAGDKVEMEITGLGKLSNTIVKDEDDFSILAKKKI
;
A
#
# COMPACT_ATOMS: atom_id res chain seq x y z
N PHE A 1 17.60 -51.30 44.01
CA PHE A 1 18.95 -51.10 43.46
C PHE A 1 18.85 -50.43 42.12
N LYS A 2 19.46 -49.23 42.03
CA LYS A 2 19.74 -48.39 40.89
C LYS A 2 18.59 -47.49 40.39
N ASP A 3 18.64 -46.29 40.91
CA ASP A 3 18.17 -45.06 40.31
C ASP A 3 18.65 -44.94 38.85
N THR A 4 17.74 -44.60 37.98
CA THR A 4 18.06 -43.94 36.73
C THR A 4 17.19 -42.68 36.64
N ALA A 5 17.80 -41.54 37.00
CA ALA A 5 17.27 -40.22 36.78
C ALA A 5 17.23 -39.97 35.26
N SER A 6 16.03 -39.87 34.70
CA SER A 6 15.83 -39.36 33.35
C SER A 6 15.86 -37.84 33.39
N TYR A 7 16.94 -37.26 32.92
CA TYR A 7 17.05 -35.82 32.63
C TYR A 7 16.18 -35.52 31.40
N SER A 8 15.00 -35.02 31.64
CA SER A 8 14.20 -34.34 30.62
C SER A 8 14.83 -32.98 30.36
N LEU A 9 15.66 -32.91 29.34
CA LEU A 9 16.10 -31.64 28.76
C LEU A 9 14.95 -31.03 27.98
N PHE A 10 14.11 -30.24 28.63
CA PHE A 10 13.32 -29.24 27.99
C PHE A 10 14.25 -28.10 27.54
N ASN A 11 14.85 -28.27 26.36
CA ASN A 11 15.41 -27.15 25.63
C ASN A 11 14.24 -26.25 25.18
N LEU A 12 13.92 -25.28 26.04
CA LEU A 12 13.24 -24.06 25.60
C LEU A 12 14.22 -23.37 24.63
N PHE A 13 14.12 -23.69 23.36
CA PHE A 13 14.65 -22.81 22.31
C PHE A 13 13.82 -21.54 22.38
N LEU A 14 14.32 -20.55 23.11
CA LEU A 14 14.02 -19.16 22.85
C LEU A 14 14.48 -18.92 21.42
N GLN A 15 13.56 -19.08 20.48
CA GLN A 15 13.77 -18.62 19.10
C GLN A 15 14.02 -17.12 19.20
N PRO A 16 15.14 -16.60 18.72
CA PRO A 16 15.30 -15.17 18.67
C PRO A 16 14.18 -14.60 17.76
N LYS A 17 13.50 -13.56 18.24
CA LYS A 17 12.55 -12.74 17.44
C LYS A 17 13.34 -12.01 16.33
N TYR A 18 13.71 -12.70 15.26
CA TYR A 18 14.48 -12.13 14.14
C TYR A 18 13.81 -12.37 12.79
N PHE A 19 12.50 -12.53 12.78
CA PHE A 19 11.75 -12.66 11.53
C PHE A 19 10.97 -11.39 11.28
N SER A 20 11.65 -10.38 10.78
CA SER A 20 11.04 -9.14 10.34
C SER A 20 11.63 -8.79 8.98
N MET A 21 10.83 -8.70 7.92
CA MET A 21 11.36 -8.61 6.56
C MET A 21 10.78 -7.42 5.81
N LYS A 22 11.70 -6.63 5.25
CA LYS A 22 11.39 -5.54 4.31
C LYS A 22 12.00 -5.87 2.96
N LEU A 23 11.18 -5.90 1.95
CA LEU A 23 11.56 -6.18 0.57
C LEU A 23 11.37 -4.94 -0.30
N VAL A 24 12.31 -4.68 -1.18
CA VAL A 24 12.24 -3.61 -2.17
C VAL A 24 12.44 -4.17 -3.57
N SER A 25 11.88 -3.49 -4.55
CA SER A 25 12.28 -3.61 -5.94
C SER A 25 12.98 -2.32 -6.36
N TYR A 26 14.11 -2.42 -7.04
CA TYR A 26 14.86 -1.27 -7.52
C TYR A 26 15.37 -1.51 -8.94
N LEU A 27 15.71 -0.44 -9.65
CA LEU A 27 16.21 -0.52 -11.02
C LEU A 27 17.70 -0.90 -11.03
N SER A 28 18.01 -2.07 -11.57
CA SER A 28 19.39 -2.54 -11.76
C SER A 28 19.60 -2.97 -13.21
N ASN A 29 20.57 -2.36 -13.89
CA ASN A 29 20.91 -2.69 -15.31
C ASN A 29 19.70 -2.69 -16.26
N GLY A 30 18.72 -1.81 -16.02
CA GLY A 30 17.50 -1.69 -16.85
C GLY A 30 16.39 -2.70 -16.54
N HIS A 31 16.52 -3.48 -15.46
CA HIS A 31 15.53 -4.45 -15.00
C HIS A 31 15.18 -4.21 -13.53
N ASP A 32 14.01 -4.71 -13.10
CA ASP A 32 13.66 -4.76 -11.69
C ASP A 32 14.50 -5.82 -10.96
N GLN A 33 15.05 -5.44 -9.82
CA GLN A 33 15.82 -6.30 -8.93
C GLN A 33 15.18 -6.35 -7.56
N LEU A 34 14.92 -7.56 -7.06
CA LEU A 34 14.41 -7.80 -5.71
C LEU A 34 15.55 -7.82 -4.70
N ALA A 35 15.40 -7.08 -3.60
CA ALA A 35 16.39 -7.03 -2.54
C ALA A 35 15.74 -6.99 -1.15
N PHE A 36 16.46 -7.50 -0.15
CA PHE A 36 16.19 -7.23 1.26
C PHE A 36 16.64 -5.83 1.60
N LEU A 37 15.86 -5.11 2.39
CA LEU A 37 16.25 -3.84 3.02
C LEU A 37 16.64 -4.08 4.47
N VAL A 38 17.94 -3.98 4.79
CA VAL A 38 18.47 -4.15 6.15
C VAL A 38 19.43 -3.00 6.47
N ASP A 39 19.16 -2.22 7.51
CA ASP A 39 19.99 -1.09 7.96
C ASP A 39 20.33 -0.10 6.82
N ASP A 40 19.35 0.31 6.03
CA ASP A 40 19.47 1.21 4.87
C ASP A 40 20.38 0.68 3.73
N LEU A 41 20.65 -0.63 3.74
CA LEU A 41 21.37 -1.34 2.68
C LEU A 41 20.43 -2.32 1.97
N LEU A 42 20.60 -2.42 0.65
CA LEU A 42 19.91 -3.35 -0.23
C LEU A 42 20.79 -4.56 -0.50
N PHE A 43 20.24 -5.75 -0.29
CA PHE A 43 20.91 -7.02 -0.53
C PHE A 43 20.11 -7.81 -1.57
N ASP A 44 20.62 -7.98 -2.76
CA ASP A 44 19.96 -8.72 -3.83
C ASP A 44 19.63 -10.15 -3.40
N CYS A 45 18.37 -10.52 -3.49
CA CYS A 45 17.89 -11.79 -2.98
C CYS A 45 18.61 -13.00 -3.60
N ASP A 46 18.75 -13.00 -4.92
CA ASP A 46 19.42 -14.07 -5.69
C ASP A 46 20.94 -14.14 -5.45
N LEU A 47 21.58 -13.01 -5.08
CA LEU A 47 22.99 -13.00 -4.69
C LEU A 47 23.21 -13.47 -3.24
N MET A 48 22.21 -13.30 -2.39
CA MET A 48 22.27 -13.75 -0.99
C MET A 48 21.95 -15.24 -0.86
N HIS A 49 21.03 -15.76 -1.68
CA HIS A 49 20.68 -17.19 -1.69
C HIS A 49 20.28 -17.64 -3.11
N PRO A 50 20.88 -18.70 -3.66
CA PRO A 50 20.72 -19.10 -5.06
C PRO A 50 19.32 -19.62 -5.43
N GLU A 51 18.50 -19.97 -4.46
CA GLU A 51 17.10 -20.39 -4.67
C GLU A 51 16.12 -19.21 -4.68
N LEU A 52 16.54 -18.03 -4.21
CA LEU A 52 15.69 -16.85 -4.23
C LEU A 52 15.67 -16.22 -5.62
N PRO A 53 14.51 -15.74 -6.07
CA PRO A 53 14.39 -15.07 -7.36
C PRO A 53 14.90 -13.62 -7.28
N ASN A 54 15.19 -13.06 -8.44
CA ASN A 54 15.60 -11.66 -8.58
C ASN A 54 14.43 -10.69 -8.81
N SER A 55 13.19 -11.17 -8.85
CA SER A 55 12.01 -10.31 -9.04
C SER A 55 10.91 -10.60 -8.02
N MET A 56 10.18 -9.55 -7.64
CA MET A 56 9.06 -9.64 -6.70
C MET A 56 7.94 -10.53 -7.26
N ASN A 57 7.66 -10.46 -8.56
CA ASN A 57 6.61 -11.26 -9.17
C ASN A 57 6.88 -12.77 -9.02
N MET A 58 8.11 -13.20 -9.26
CA MET A 58 8.48 -14.60 -9.04
C MET A 58 8.46 -14.97 -7.56
N PHE A 59 8.90 -14.09 -6.68
CA PHE A 59 8.88 -14.30 -5.24
C PHE A 59 7.45 -14.55 -4.73
N LEU A 60 6.50 -13.70 -5.13
CA LEU A 60 5.09 -13.82 -4.76
C LEU A 60 4.44 -15.08 -5.37
N GLN A 61 4.77 -15.42 -6.62
CA GLN A 61 4.22 -16.59 -7.29
C GLN A 61 4.61 -17.92 -6.62
N TYR A 62 5.80 -17.97 -6.03
CA TYR A 62 6.34 -19.14 -5.33
C TYR A 62 6.47 -18.89 -3.81
N TRP A 63 5.59 -18.09 -3.25
CA TRP A 63 5.64 -17.61 -1.87
C TRP A 63 5.91 -18.69 -0.83
N ASP A 64 5.17 -19.80 -0.88
CA ASP A 64 5.25 -20.84 0.14
C ASP A 64 6.62 -21.52 0.19
N ASP A 65 7.33 -21.59 -0.94
CA ASP A 65 8.68 -22.12 -1.03
C ASP A 65 9.75 -21.06 -0.71
N MET A 66 9.54 -19.82 -1.20
CA MET A 66 10.53 -18.75 -1.15
C MET A 66 10.55 -18.01 0.20
N PHE A 67 9.39 -17.80 0.83
CA PHE A 67 9.29 -17.01 2.04
C PHE A 67 10.12 -17.58 3.21
N PRO A 68 10.09 -18.89 3.52
CA PRO A 68 10.93 -19.48 4.57
C PRO A 68 12.43 -19.33 4.30
N ILE A 69 12.86 -19.42 3.03
CA ILE A 69 14.25 -19.24 2.63
C ILE A 69 14.65 -17.77 2.81
N ALA A 70 13.79 -16.85 2.41
CA ALA A 70 14.01 -15.42 2.55
C ALA A 70 14.16 -15.01 4.02
N GLN A 71 13.29 -15.50 4.90
CA GLN A 71 13.39 -15.26 6.36
C GLN A 71 14.73 -15.72 6.94
N GLN A 72 15.19 -16.92 6.58
CA GLN A 72 16.48 -17.44 7.03
C GLN A 72 17.66 -16.64 6.49
N THR A 73 17.58 -16.22 5.23
CA THR A 73 18.59 -15.43 4.54
C THR A 73 18.70 -14.04 5.17
N GLU A 74 17.60 -13.34 5.37
CA GLU A 74 17.60 -12.04 6.02
C GLU A 74 18.12 -12.12 7.47
N ALA A 75 17.72 -13.13 8.24
CA ALA A 75 18.26 -13.37 9.57
C ALA A 75 19.78 -13.61 9.56
N ALA A 76 20.31 -14.25 8.50
CA ALA A 76 21.75 -14.42 8.32
C ALA A 76 22.48 -13.10 8.01
N ILE A 77 21.84 -12.19 7.24
CA ILE A 77 22.35 -10.84 6.98
C ILE A 77 22.34 -10.02 8.29
N LYS A 78 21.22 -9.97 8.99
CA LYS A 78 21.05 -9.21 10.25
C LYS A 78 22.03 -9.66 11.34
N SER A 79 22.30 -10.96 11.44
CA SER A 79 23.24 -11.52 12.41
C SER A 79 24.72 -11.43 12.00
N GLY A 80 25.02 -10.93 10.80
CA GLY A 80 26.38 -10.85 10.26
C GLY A 80 26.97 -12.18 9.80
N ARG A 81 26.16 -13.26 9.71
CA ARG A 81 26.58 -14.54 9.12
C ARG A 81 26.81 -14.43 7.60
N LEU A 82 26.06 -13.58 6.95
CA LEU A 82 26.34 -13.10 5.59
C LEU A 82 26.96 -11.72 5.66
N SER A 83 28.02 -11.50 4.85
CA SER A 83 28.75 -10.22 4.89
C SER A 83 27.89 -9.07 4.42
N LYS A 84 27.92 -7.96 5.17
CA LYS A 84 27.27 -6.68 4.81
C LYS A 84 28.01 -5.93 3.69
N ASP A 85 29.22 -6.35 3.31
CA ASP A 85 30.00 -5.71 2.24
C ASP A 85 29.35 -5.85 0.84
N ARG A 86 28.32 -6.68 0.72
CA ARG A 86 27.55 -6.86 -0.51
C ARG A 86 26.33 -5.92 -0.59
N GLY A 87 26.05 -5.15 0.44
CA GLY A 87 24.93 -4.24 0.48
C GLY A 87 25.19 -2.98 -0.36
N ILE A 88 24.17 -2.51 -1.07
CA ILE A 88 24.17 -1.25 -1.81
C ILE A 88 23.37 -0.25 -0.97
N SER A 89 23.85 1.00 -0.83
CA SER A 89 23.08 2.02 -0.12
C SER A 89 21.74 2.27 -0.80
N ILE A 90 20.65 2.34 -0.03
CA ILE A 90 19.32 2.70 -0.56
C ILE A 90 19.31 4.08 -1.20
N GLU A 91 20.18 5.00 -0.75
CA GLU A 91 20.30 6.35 -1.31
C GLU A 91 20.91 6.36 -2.74
N GLU A 92 21.65 5.31 -3.10
CA GLU A 92 22.24 5.14 -4.43
C GLU A 92 21.31 4.41 -5.41
N ALA A 93 20.22 3.83 -4.91
CA ALA A 93 19.30 3.03 -5.68
C ALA A 93 18.10 3.83 -6.21
N ILE A 94 17.68 3.54 -7.42
CA ILE A 94 16.40 4.03 -7.96
C ILE A 94 15.34 3.02 -7.57
N LEU A 95 14.59 3.32 -6.50
CA LEU A 95 13.51 2.46 -6.03
C LEU A 95 12.36 2.45 -7.03
N LEU A 96 11.83 1.27 -7.29
CA LEU A 96 10.58 1.02 -7.99
C LEU A 96 9.43 0.83 -6.97
N ALA A 97 8.21 0.64 -7.46
CA ALA A 97 7.17 0.05 -6.63
C ALA A 97 7.65 -1.29 -6.06
N PRO A 98 7.38 -1.64 -4.79
CA PRO A 98 7.77 -2.96 -4.25
C PRO A 98 7.20 -4.12 -5.07
N VAL A 99 6.01 -3.93 -5.65
CA VAL A 99 5.39 -4.82 -6.63
C VAL A 99 5.29 -4.05 -7.96
N PRO A 100 6.35 -4.06 -8.81
CA PRO A 100 6.42 -3.20 -10.00
C PRO A 100 5.37 -3.54 -11.06
N PHE A 101 4.98 -4.81 -11.14
CA PHE A 101 4.04 -5.34 -12.12
C PHE A 101 2.93 -6.15 -11.44
N PRO A 102 1.99 -5.48 -10.74
CA PRO A 102 0.88 -6.20 -10.12
C PRO A 102 0.04 -6.97 -11.14
N THR A 103 -0.48 -8.13 -10.75
CA THR A 103 -1.41 -8.91 -11.60
C THR A 103 -2.77 -8.22 -11.76
N SER A 104 -3.14 -7.43 -10.75
CA SER A 104 -4.24 -6.46 -10.79
C SER A 104 -4.04 -5.44 -9.67
N CYS A 105 -4.75 -4.32 -9.75
CA CYS A 105 -4.80 -3.34 -8.67
C CYS A 105 -6.26 -2.99 -8.37
N ARG A 106 -6.63 -3.09 -7.12
CA ARG A 106 -7.95 -2.71 -6.61
C ARG A 106 -7.74 -1.72 -5.48
N ASP A 107 -8.71 -0.84 -5.31
CA ASP A 107 -8.75 0.04 -4.17
C ASP A 107 -10.09 -0.06 -3.46
N GLY A 108 -10.04 -0.12 -2.12
CA GLY A 108 -11.17 -0.26 -1.24
C GLY A 108 -11.81 1.06 -0.84
N TYR A 109 -12.67 1.00 0.18
CA TYR A 109 -13.32 2.18 0.76
C TYR A 109 -13.62 1.90 2.24
N ALA A 110 -12.55 1.60 3.03
CA ALA A 110 -12.70 0.98 4.34
C ALA A 110 -12.82 1.97 5.51
N PHE A 111 -12.54 3.27 5.31
CA PHE A 111 -12.55 4.24 6.40
C PHE A 111 -13.85 5.05 6.46
N ARG A 112 -14.72 4.72 7.41
CA ARG A 112 -16.00 5.41 7.65
C ARG A 112 -15.82 6.92 7.83
N GLN A 113 -14.75 7.35 8.51
CA GLN A 113 -14.49 8.77 8.75
C GLN A 113 -14.38 9.54 7.43
N HIS A 114 -13.61 9.02 6.46
CA HIS A 114 -13.46 9.62 5.14
C HIS A 114 -14.80 9.66 4.40
N VAL A 115 -15.51 8.53 4.35
CA VAL A 115 -16.82 8.43 3.68
C VAL A 115 -17.83 9.41 4.27
N ALA A 116 -17.92 9.45 5.61
CA ALA A 116 -18.83 10.36 6.32
C ALA A 116 -18.46 11.83 6.08
N ALA A 117 -17.17 12.18 6.06
CA ALA A 117 -16.71 13.53 5.74
C ALA A 117 -17.05 13.93 4.30
N ALA A 118 -16.80 13.04 3.33
CA ALA A 118 -17.15 13.28 1.93
C ALA A 118 -18.68 13.46 1.71
N ARG A 119 -19.49 12.70 2.44
CA ARG A 119 -20.97 12.83 2.41
C ARG A 119 -21.42 14.12 3.05
N ARG A 120 -20.96 14.42 4.28
CA ARG A 120 -21.25 15.67 4.99
C ARG A 120 -20.87 16.90 4.16
N ASN A 121 -19.72 16.91 3.50
CA ASN A 121 -19.24 18.00 2.67
C ASN A 121 -20.16 18.26 1.47
N ARG A 122 -20.85 17.21 0.98
CA ARG A 122 -21.89 17.30 -0.07
C ARG A 122 -23.31 17.53 0.48
N LYS A 123 -23.47 17.63 1.80
CA LYS A 123 -24.77 17.82 2.49
C LYS A 123 -25.77 16.68 2.20
N VAL A 124 -25.28 15.45 2.17
CA VAL A 124 -26.08 14.22 2.01
C VAL A 124 -25.81 13.26 3.15
N ASP A 125 -26.78 12.42 3.48
CA ASP A 125 -26.70 11.44 4.54
C ASP A 125 -25.66 10.34 4.23
N MET A 126 -25.18 9.67 5.28
CA MET A 126 -24.31 8.49 5.16
C MET A 126 -25.00 7.39 4.35
N ILE A 127 -24.23 6.62 3.60
CA ILE A 127 -24.72 5.49 2.80
C ILE A 127 -24.91 4.28 3.72
N PRO A 128 -26.15 3.76 3.92
CA PRO A 128 -26.36 2.60 4.78
C PRO A 128 -25.63 1.34 4.31
N GLU A 129 -25.41 1.20 3.00
CA GLU A 129 -24.73 0.07 2.39
C GLU A 129 -23.26 -0.01 2.82
N PHE A 130 -22.64 1.11 3.27
CA PHE A 130 -21.30 1.10 3.80
C PHE A 130 -21.14 0.13 4.99
N ASP A 131 -22.17 0.01 5.82
CA ASP A 131 -22.16 -0.85 7.00
C ASP A 131 -22.57 -2.31 6.68
N GLN A 132 -22.90 -2.63 5.43
CA GLN A 132 -23.40 -3.94 5.04
C GLN A 132 -22.33 -4.81 4.37
N TYR A 133 -21.42 -4.20 3.61
CA TYR A 133 -20.35 -4.91 2.90
C TYR A 133 -19.24 -3.97 2.43
N PRO A 134 -17.99 -4.44 2.34
CA PRO A 134 -16.91 -3.67 1.76
C PRO A 134 -17.09 -3.55 0.24
N ILE A 135 -16.63 -2.45 -0.32
CA ILE A 135 -16.64 -2.18 -1.76
C ILE A 135 -15.21 -1.90 -2.24
N PHE A 136 -14.96 -2.13 -3.50
CA PHE A 136 -13.71 -1.77 -4.17
C PHE A 136 -13.97 -1.40 -5.63
N TYR A 137 -13.01 -0.73 -6.25
CA TYR A 137 -12.97 -0.54 -7.70
C TYR A 137 -11.64 -1.05 -8.26
N PHE A 138 -11.58 -1.31 -9.57
CA PHE A 138 -10.33 -1.62 -10.24
C PHE A 138 -9.65 -0.34 -10.72
N THR A 139 -8.40 -0.14 -10.34
CA THR A 139 -7.55 0.89 -10.92
C THR A 139 -6.57 0.27 -11.93
N ASN A 140 -5.81 1.12 -12.62
CA ASN A 140 -4.90 0.69 -13.68
C ASN A 140 -3.60 0.13 -13.10
N HIS A 141 -3.46 -1.18 -13.08
CA HIS A 141 -2.24 -1.82 -12.58
C HIS A 141 -1.00 -1.58 -13.45
N HIS A 142 -1.16 -1.07 -14.68
CA HIS A 142 -0.03 -0.66 -15.53
C HIS A 142 0.52 0.73 -15.19
N SER A 143 -0.19 1.51 -14.37
CA SER A 143 0.24 2.84 -13.91
C SER A 143 0.69 2.82 -12.44
N VAL A 144 1.04 1.64 -11.93
CA VAL A 144 1.66 1.50 -10.60
C VAL A 144 3.11 1.93 -10.68
N GLN A 145 3.52 2.80 -9.74
CA GLN A 145 4.89 3.31 -9.65
C GLN A 145 5.36 3.42 -8.21
N GLY A 146 6.66 3.58 -8.02
CA GLY A 146 7.31 3.75 -6.72
C GLY A 146 7.60 5.21 -6.37
N PRO A 147 8.55 5.45 -5.46
CA PRO A 147 9.05 6.80 -5.14
C PRO A 147 9.59 7.51 -6.39
N GLY A 148 9.57 8.85 -6.39
CA GLY A 148 10.10 9.68 -7.47
C GLY A 148 9.04 10.56 -8.12
N ASP A 149 9.18 10.86 -9.41
CA ASP A 149 8.33 11.81 -10.11
C ASP A 149 6.98 11.20 -10.51
N ILE A 150 5.89 11.95 -10.26
CA ILE A 150 4.55 11.64 -10.77
C ILE A 150 4.27 12.58 -11.94
N VAL A 151 4.28 12.01 -13.16
CA VAL A 151 4.06 12.78 -14.38
C VAL A 151 2.57 12.97 -14.65
N CYS A 152 2.15 14.22 -14.75
CA CYS A 152 0.76 14.61 -14.85
C CYS A 152 0.48 15.44 -16.11
N MET A 153 -0.65 15.16 -16.78
CA MET A 153 -1.18 15.94 -17.90
C MET A 153 -1.90 17.21 -17.42
N THR A 154 -2.10 18.17 -18.30
CA THR A 154 -2.71 19.47 -17.97
C THR A 154 -4.09 19.35 -17.28
N ASP A 155 -4.94 18.43 -17.74
CA ASP A 155 -6.29 18.25 -17.17
C ASP A 155 -6.26 17.69 -15.73
N HIS A 156 -5.19 16.99 -15.34
CA HIS A 156 -5.04 16.52 -13.96
C HIS A 156 -4.93 17.68 -12.98
N PHE A 157 -4.23 18.77 -13.36
CA PHE A 157 -4.00 19.95 -12.51
C PHE A 157 -5.24 20.79 -12.22
N GLU A 158 -6.36 20.58 -12.90
CA GLU A 158 -7.58 21.33 -12.59
C GLU A 158 -8.08 21.05 -11.16
N LYS A 159 -7.81 19.88 -10.59
CA LYS A 159 -8.01 19.53 -9.17
C LYS A 159 -7.21 18.27 -8.88
N LEU A 160 -5.89 18.35 -8.92
CA LEU A 160 -5.01 17.23 -8.61
C LEU A 160 -4.93 17.01 -7.10
N ASP A 161 -5.06 15.76 -6.67
CA ASP A 161 -5.16 15.37 -5.28
C ASP A 161 -4.33 14.12 -4.99
N PHE A 162 -3.97 13.93 -3.74
CA PHE A 162 -3.39 12.71 -3.19
C PHE A 162 -4.44 11.95 -2.38
N GLU A 163 -4.22 10.66 -2.15
CA GLU A 163 -4.99 9.86 -1.18
C GLU A 163 -4.04 9.00 -0.36
N LEU A 164 -3.96 9.29 0.95
CA LEU A 164 -3.14 8.54 1.90
C LEU A 164 -3.85 7.24 2.29
N GLU A 165 -3.20 6.12 1.98
CA GLU A 165 -3.73 4.77 2.15
C GLU A 165 -2.65 3.78 2.60
N ALA A 166 -3.09 2.64 3.12
CA ALA A 166 -2.30 1.43 3.20
C ALA A 166 -2.74 0.46 2.09
N ALA A 167 -1.83 -0.39 1.63
CA ALA A 167 -2.16 -1.45 0.68
C ALA A 167 -1.54 -2.77 1.10
N ILE A 168 -2.17 -3.85 0.68
CA ILE A 168 -1.64 -5.22 0.78
C ILE A 168 -1.29 -5.77 -0.59
N VAL A 169 -0.43 -6.80 -0.61
CA VAL A 169 -0.24 -7.67 -1.78
C VAL A 169 -0.71 -9.07 -1.46
N ILE A 170 -1.40 -9.69 -2.41
CA ILE A 170 -1.79 -11.10 -2.33
C ILE A 170 -0.58 -11.98 -2.64
N CYS A 171 -0.29 -12.94 -1.76
CA CYS A 171 0.85 -13.86 -1.90
C CYS A 171 0.45 -15.29 -2.28
N ARG A 172 -0.83 -15.60 -2.39
CA ARG A 172 -1.35 -16.92 -2.78
C ARG A 172 -2.54 -16.80 -3.71
N ASN A 173 -2.63 -17.68 -4.67
CA ASN A 173 -3.83 -17.79 -5.51
C ASN A 173 -5.01 -18.33 -4.70
N GLY A 174 -6.20 -17.78 -4.93
CA GLY A 174 -7.40 -18.22 -4.24
C GLY A 174 -8.70 -17.85 -4.94
N ARG A 175 -9.79 -18.45 -4.47
CA ARG A 175 -11.15 -18.17 -4.93
C ARG A 175 -12.12 -18.42 -3.79
N ASN A 176 -13.13 -17.57 -3.64
CA ASN A 176 -14.14 -17.68 -2.57
C ASN A 176 -13.51 -17.80 -1.18
N ILE A 177 -12.49 -16.99 -0.92
CA ILE A 177 -11.74 -16.97 0.34
C ILE A 177 -12.66 -16.36 1.40
N ARG A 178 -12.83 -17.04 2.53
CA ARG A 178 -13.57 -16.51 3.68
C ARG A 178 -12.69 -15.58 4.51
N ALA A 179 -13.27 -14.56 5.10
CA ALA A 179 -12.53 -13.57 5.90
C ALA A 179 -11.70 -14.25 7.02
N GLU A 180 -12.21 -15.30 7.65
CA GLU A 180 -11.50 -16.05 8.70
C GLU A 180 -10.21 -16.73 8.22
N GLN A 181 -10.03 -16.86 6.92
CA GLN A 181 -8.86 -17.48 6.29
C GLN A 181 -8.02 -16.47 5.48
N ALA A 182 -8.53 -15.27 5.30
CA ALA A 182 -7.99 -14.33 4.31
C ALA A 182 -6.62 -13.76 4.70
N ASP A 183 -6.33 -13.62 5.99
CA ASP A 183 -5.03 -13.08 6.46
C ASP A 183 -3.83 -13.90 5.97
N GLN A 184 -3.98 -15.20 5.73
CA GLN A 184 -2.90 -16.05 5.18
C GLN A 184 -2.59 -15.78 3.70
N TYR A 185 -3.43 -14.97 3.01
CA TYR A 185 -3.21 -14.55 1.62
C TYR A 185 -2.50 -13.19 1.54
N ILE A 186 -2.26 -12.52 2.68
CA ILE A 186 -1.58 -11.24 2.74
C ILE A 186 -0.07 -11.46 2.82
N GLY A 187 0.67 -11.04 1.79
CA GLY A 187 2.14 -11.11 1.76
C GLY A 187 2.81 -10.02 2.59
N GLY A 188 2.15 -8.89 2.76
CA GLY A 188 2.65 -7.75 3.53
C GLY A 188 1.88 -6.48 3.25
N LEU A 189 2.27 -5.40 3.94
CA LEU A 189 1.71 -4.06 3.81
C LEU A 189 2.69 -3.09 3.13
N MET A 190 2.14 -2.10 2.45
CA MET A 190 2.85 -0.99 1.79
C MET A 190 2.08 0.31 1.99
N ILE A 191 2.76 1.45 1.86
CA ILE A 191 2.08 2.75 1.73
C ILE A 191 1.53 2.83 0.30
N MET A 192 0.31 3.37 0.16
CA MET A 192 -0.27 3.67 -1.15
C MET A 192 -0.74 5.12 -1.21
N ASN A 193 -0.53 5.73 -2.37
CA ASN A 193 -1.09 7.03 -2.74
C ASN A 193 -1.92 6.85 -4.02
N ASP A 194 -3.24 6.86 -3.89
CA ASP A 194 -4.14 6.77 -5.03
C ASP A 194 -4.37 8.17 -5.63
N MET A 195 -3.48 8.53 -6.56
CA MET A 195 -3.51 9.85 -7.20
C MET A 195 -4.83 10.11 -7.91
N SER A 196 -5.39 11.30 -7.68
CA SER A 196 -6.74 11.62 -8.10
C SER A 196 -6.80 12.92 -8.87
N ALA A 197 -7.23 12.86 -10.14
CA ALA A 197 -7.61 14.01 -10.94
C ALA A 197 -9.10 14.28 -10.76
N ARG A 198 -9.47 15.06 -9.72
CA ARG A 198 -10.85 15.19 -9.24
C ARG A 198 -11.80 15.76 -10.28
N ARG A 199 -11.32 16.64 -11.17
CA ARG A 199 -12.16 17.18 -12.25
C ARG A 199 -12.63 16.08 -13.19
N LEU A 200 -11.71 15.24 -13.66
CA LEU A 200 -12.02 14.09 -14.52
C LEU A 200 -12.90 13.07 -13.78
N GLN A 201 -12.52 12.71 -12.55
CA GLN A 201 -13.27 11.76 -11.73
C GLN A 201 -14.75 12.20 -11.55
N MET A 202 -15.00 13.46 -11.19
CA MET A 202 -16.36 13.95 -10.94
C MET A 202 -17.24 13.91 -12.20
N GLU A 203 -16.68 14.15 -13.38
CA GLU A 203 -17.40 14.08 -14.64
C GLU A 203 -17.70 12.62 -15.03
N GLU A 204 -16.74 11.74 -14.87
CA GLU A 204 -16.90 10.31 -15.17
C GLU A 204 -17.96 9.66 -14.28
N MET A 205 -17.99 10.01 -12.99
CA MET A 205 -18.99 9.52 -12.05
C MET A 205 -20.44 9.85 -12.44
N LEU A 206 -20.69 10.91 -13.23
CA LEU A 206 -22.02 11.21 -13.75
C LEU A 206 -22.55 10.14 -14.71
N LEU A 207 -21.65 9.37 -15.33
CA LEU A 207 -22.00 8.26 -16.23
C LEU A 207 -22.28 6.96 -15.50
N ASN A 208 -22.12 6.93 -14.18
CA ASN A 208 -22.36 5.77 -13.29
C ASN A 208 -21.56 4.50 -13.65
N LEU A 209 -20.39 4.68 -14.26
CA LEU A 209 -19.51 3.57 -14.64
C LEU A 209 -18.28 3.43 -13.71
N GLY A 210 -18.11 4.37 -12.82
CA GLY A 210 -16.98 4.46 -11.90
C GLY A 210 -15.87 5.37 -12.42
N PRO A 211 -14.81 5.62 -11.63
CA PRO A 211 -13.69 6.42 -12.05
C PRO A 211 -12.88 5.71 -13.13
N ALA A 212 -12.38 6.46 -14.11
CA ALA A 212 -11.46 6.01 -15.14
C ALA A 212 -10.26 6.96 -15.20
N LYS A 213 -10.24 7.93 -16.11
CA LYS A 213 -9.13 8.88 -16.29
C LYS A 213 -8.84 9.74 -15.05
N GLY A 214 -9.81 9.85 -14.15
CA GLY A 214 -9.62 10.51 -12.86
C GLY A 214 -8.73 9.75 -11.87
N LYS A 215 -8.42 8.46 -12.13
CA LYS A 215 -7.70 7.57 -11.21
C LYS A 215 -6.62 6.72 -11.87
N ASP A 216 -6.73 6.42 -13.17
CA ASP A 216 -5.93 5.40 -13.84
C ASP A 216 -4.52 5.85 -14.25
N PHE A 217 -4.15 7.11 -14.00
CA PHE A 217 -2.89 7.70 -14.45
C PHE A 217 -1.71 7.42 -13.51
N SER A 218 -1.97 7.23 -12.21
CA SER A 218 -0.91 6.93 -11.24
C SER A 218 -1.48 6.35 -9.94
N THR A 219 -0.99 5.17 -9.57
CA THR A 219 -1.11 4.60 -8.23
C THR A 219 0.30 4.39 -7.70
N VAL A 220 0.68 5.12 -6.64
CA VAL A 220 2.04 5.02 -6.08
C VAL A 220 2.02 4.09 -4.88
N ILE A 221 2.92 3.10 -4.86
CA ILE A 221 3.11 2.21 -3.72
C ILE A 221 4.58 2.15 -3.32
N GLY A 222 4.85 2.04 -2.03
CA GLY A 222 6.23 1.96 -1.56
C GLY A 222 6.42 2.39 -0.10
N PRO A 223 7.67 2.64 0.30
CA PRO A 223 8.92 2.39 -0.43
C PRO A 223 9.29 0.92 -0.45
N CYS A 224 8.73 0.09 0.43
CA CYS A 224 9.02 -1.34 0.57
C CYS A 224 7.74 -2.14 0.86
N LEU A 225 7.78 -3.42 0.59
CA LEU A 225 6.84 -4.41 1.12
C LEU A 225 7.32 -4.84 2.50
N VAL A 226 6.48 -4.67 3.50
CA VAL A 226 6.75 -5.07 4.90
C VAL A 226 5.90 -6.28 5.22
N THR A 227 6.54 -7.41 5.52
CA THR A 227 5.84 -8.67 5.80
C THR A 227 5.14 -8.63 7.16
N LEU A 228 4.11 -9.46 7.36
CA LEU A 228 3.23 -9.38 8.54
C LEU A 228 3.96 -9.69 9.86
N ASP A 229 5.02 -10.48 9.83
CA ASP A 229 5.85 -10.79 11.00
C ASP A 229 6.62 -9.56 11.52
N GLU A 230 7.00 -8.62 10.65
CA GLU A 230 7.54 -7.30 11.04
C GLU A 230 6.51 -6.45 11.81
N LEU A 231 5.22 -6.66 11.56
CA LEU A 231 4.13 -5.86 12.09
C LEU A 231 3.40 -6.47 13.29
N GLU A 232 3.86 -7.62 13.80
CA GLU A 232 3.22 -8.31 14.93
C GLU A 232 3.07 -7.45 16.19
N GLU A 233 4.06 -6.60 16.48
CA GLU A 233 4.00 -5.73 17.67
C GLU A 233 2.92 -4.63 17.58
N PHE A 234 2.47 -4.32 16.36
CA PHE A 234 1.42 -3.33 16.10
C PHE A 234 0.04 -3.96 15.92
N GLU A 235 -0.07 -5.29 15.93
CA GLU A 235 -1.34 -5.98 15.72
C GLU A 235 -2.31 -5.67 16.88
N ILE A 236 -3.55 -5.33 16.52
CA ILE A 236 -4.65 -5.06 17.43
C ILE A 236 -5.86 -5.90 17.00
N PRO A 237 -6.81 -6.19 17.90
CA PRO A 237 -8.07 -6.82 17.51
C PRO A 237 -8.81 -5.99 16.48
N ALA A 238 -9.47 -6.66 15.53
CA ALA A 238 -10.46 -6.02 14.66
C ALA A 238 -11.59 -5.40 15.51
N LYS A 239 -12.28 -4.40 14.96
CA LYS A 239 -13.46 -3.80 15.59
C LYS A 239 -14.54 -4.86 15.83
N GLU A 240 -15.39 -4.62 16.81
CA GLU A 240 -16.52 -5.53 17.11
C GLU A 240 -17.39 -5.78 15.87
N GLY A 241 -17.65 -7.03 15.58
CA GLY A 241 -18.43 -7.47 14.41
C GLY A 241 -17.60 -7.64 13.13
N HIS A 242 -16.29 -7.37 13.17
CA HIS A 242 -15.38 -7.52 12.03
C HIS A 242 -14.41 -8.69 12.22
N THR A 243 -13.90 -9.24 11.12
CA THR A 243 -13.05 -10.43 11.08
C THR A 243 -11.72 -10.11 10.38
N GLY A 244 -10.60 -10.66 10.90
CA GLY A 244 -9.26 -10.53 10.35
C GLY A 244 -8.33 -9.66 11.21
N LYS A 245 -7.09 -9.53 10.76
CA LYS A 245 -6.07 -8.73 11.43
C LYS A 245 -6.32 -7.24 11.24
N SER A 246 -5.92 -6.47 12.24
CA SER A 246 -5.86 -5.02 12.22
C SER A 246 -4.56 -4.55 12.88
N TRP A 247 -4.10 -3.34 12.57
CA TRP A 247 -2.82 -2.83 13.06
C TRP A 247 -2.91 -1.38 13.50
N ASN A 248 -2.31 -1.05 14.63
CA ASN A 248 -2.16 0.31 15.14
C ASN A 248 -0.97 1.00 14.47
N LEU A 249 -1.11 1.39 13.20
CA LEU A 249 -0.08 2.07 12.43
C LEU A 249 -0.50 3.50 12.14
N ASN A 250 0.23 4.48 12.70
CA ASN A 250 -0.06 5.88 12.46
C ASN A 250 0.28 6.25 11.00
N MET A 251 -0.62 6.99 10.34
CA MET A 251 -0.55 7.42 8.94
C MET A 251 -0.44 8.94 8.89
N LYS A 252 0.56 9.47 8.20
CA LYS A 252 0.78 10.91 8.04
C LYS A 252 1.08 11.28 6.60
N CYS A 253 0.65 12.47 6.20
CA CYS A 253 1.02 13.05 4.91
C CYS A 253 1.45 14.51 5.08
N TRP A 254 2.45 14.88 4.31
CA TRP A 254 2.93 16.26 4.18
C TRP A 254 2.90 16.66 2.71
N VAL A 255 2.53 17.92 2.45
CA VAL A 255 2.69 18.55 1.15
C VAL A 255 3.62 19.75 1.35
N ASN A 256 4.74 19.77 0.61
CA ASN A 256 5.79 20.79 0.73
C ASN A 256 6.27 21.00 2.18
N GLY A 257 6.42 19.90 2.93
CA GLY A 257 6.86 19.91 4.33
C GLY A 257 5.79 20.32 5.34
N VAL A 258 4.58 20.68 4.92
CA VAL A 258 3.45 21.01 5.81
C VAL A 258 2.61 19.76 6.02
N GLN A 259 2.45 19.32 7.26
CA GLN A 259 1.59 18.17 7.57
C GLN A 259 0.12 18.50 7.29
N VAL A 260 -0.51 17.71 6.44
CA VAL A 260 -1.90 17.91 6.00
C VAL A 260 -2.83 16.77 6.47
N SER A 261 -2.29 15.60 6.78
CA SER A 261 -3.06 14.43 7.22
C SER A 261 -2.44 13.74 8.43
N ASN A 262 -3.31 13.18 9.27
CA ASN A 262 -2.94 12.31 10.37
C ASN A 262 -4.10 11.35 10.66
N GLY A 263 -3.86 10.06 10.54
CA GLY A 263 -4.82 8.99 10.78
C GLY A 263 -4.15 7.71 11.25
N ASN A 264 -4.86 6.61 11.23
CA ASN A 264 -4.35 5.32 11.69
C ASN A 264 -4.97 4.17 10.88
N VAL A 265 -4.16 3.16 10.51
CA VAL A 265 -4.68 1.95 9.83
C VAL A 265 -5.74 1.25 10.68
N GLY A 266 -5.61 1.25 12.00
CA GLY A 266 -6.59 0.68 12.93
C GLY A 266 -7.97 1.38 12.90
N ASP A 267 -8.09 2.53 12.23
CA ASP A 267 -9.38 3.21 12.04
C ASP A 267 -10.22 2.59 10.92
N MET A 268 -9.67 1.65 10.13
CA MET A 268 -10.45 0.90 9.14
C MET A 268 -11.67 0.26 9.80
N ASP A 269 -12.83 0.40 9.17
CA ASP A 269 -14.06 -0.29 9.57
C ASP A 269 -14.14 -1.67 8.90
N TRP A 270 -13.74 -1.80 7.66
CA TRP A 270 -13.59 -3.07 6.97
C TRP A 270 -12.13 -3.52 7.01
N THR A 271 -11.86 -4.74 7.48
CA THR A 271 -10.52 -5.30 7.50
C THR A 271 -10.07 -5.72 6.09
N PHE A 272 -8.76 -5.85 5.87
CA PHE A 272 -8.26 -6.41 4.62
C PHE A 272 -8.78 -7.83 4.37
N ALA A 273 -9.00 -8.62 5.42
CA ALA A 273 -9.56 -9.96 5.31
C ALA A 273 -10.98 -9.95 4.71
N GLU A 274 -11.84 -9.03 5.13
CA GLU A 274 -13.20 -8.86 4.61
C GLU A 274 -13.19 -8.31 3.17
N ILE A 275 -12.24 -7.41 2.86
CA ILE A 275 -12.04 -6.93 1.49
C ILE A 275 -11.58 -8.07 0.57
N ILE A 276 -10.67 -8.95 1.02
CA ILE A 276 -10.23 -10.13 0.26
C ILE A 276 -11.42 -11.08 0.02
N GLU A 277 -12.26 -11.34 1.04
CA GLU A 277 -13.47 -12.16 0.85
C GLU A 277 -14.34 -11.58 -0.26
N ARG A 278 -14.58 -10.26 -0.24
CA ARG A 278 -15.36 -9.57 -1.27
C ARG A 278 -14.71 -9.66 -2.66
N CYS A 279 -13.39 -9.43 -2.73
CA CYS A 279 -12.63 -9.46 -3.99
C CYS A 279 -12.59 -10.85 -4.62
N SER A 280 -12.56 -11.92 -3.82
CA SER A 280 -12.41 -13.29 -4.28
C SER A 280 -13.75 -14.00 -4.54
N TYR A 281 -14.88 -13.36 -4.22
CA TYR A 281 -16.20 -13.96 -4.39
C TYR A 281 -16.50 -14.22 -5.87
N GLY A 282 -16.62 -15.47 -6.22
CA GLY A 282 -16.95 -15.94 -7.58
C GLY A 282 -15.80 -15.82 -8.60
N VAL A 283 -14.64 -15.27 -8.22
CA VAL A 283 -13.49 -15.05 -9.12
C VAL A 283 -12.18 -15.52 -8.48
N ASN A 284 -11.17 -15.75 -9.30
CA ASN A 284 -9.81 -15.98 -8.80
C ASN A 284 -9.14 -14.64 -8.48
N ILE A 285 -8.45 -14.59 -7.34
CA ILE A 285 -7.40 -13.62 -7.07
C ILE A 285 -6.04 -14.32 -7.19
N GLN A 286 -5.01 -13.56 -7.52
CA GLN A 286 -3.70 -14.11 -7.85
C GLN A 286 -2.61 -13.51 -6.97
N ALA A 287 -1.55 -14.29 -6.72
CA ALA A 287 -0.33 -13.76 -6.16
C ALA A 287 0.17 -12.59 -7.02
N GLY A 288 0.43 -11.45 -6.39
CA GLY A 288 0.76 -10.20 -7.06
C GLY A 288 -0.42 -9.21 -7.23
N ASP A 289 -1.67 -9.60 -6.90
CA ASP A 289 -2.77 -8.64 -6.83
C ASP A 289 -2.51 -7.65 -5.68
N VAL A 290 -2.63 -6.35 -5.95
CA VAL A 290 -2.53 -5.28 -4.95
C VAL A 290 -3.92 -4.78 -4.59
N ILE A 291 -4.17 -4.56 -3.30
CA ILE A 291 -5.46 -4.08 -2.79
C ILE A 291 -5.21 -2.94 -1.81
N GLY A 292 -5.68 -1.73 -2.16
CA GLY A 292 -5.68 -0.55 -1.30
C GLY A 292 -6.79 -0.58 -0.25
N SER A 293 -6.58 0.14 0.84
CA SER A 293 -7.54 0.25 1.94
C SER A 293 -8.67 1.22 1.66
N GLY A 294 -8.50 2.08 0.68
CA GLY A 294 -9.22 3.34 0.61
C GLY A 294 -8.60 4.42 1.50
N THR A 295 -8.95 5.65 1.20
CA THR A 295 -8.38 6.84 1.84
C THR A 295 -8.70 6.91 3.33
N VAL A 296 -7.69 7.12 4.18
CA VAL A 296 -7.88 7.39 5.61
C VAL A 296 -8.58 8.72 5.83
N GLY A 297 -9.29 8.88 6.95
CA GLY A 297 -9.89 10.18 7.31
C GLY A 297 -8.84 11.29 7.33
N THR A 298 -9.14 12.42 6.71
CA THR A 298 -8.23 13.55 6.40
C THR A 298 -7.18 13.26 5.31
N GLY A 299 -7.22 12.10 4.69
CA GLY A 299 -6.19 11.60 3.79
C GLY A 299 -6.13 12.23 2.41
N CYS A 300 -6.94 13.24 2.09
CA CYS A 300 -6.92 13.92 0.79
C CYS A 300 -7.36 15.39 0.87
N PHE A 301 -6.96 16.20 -0.11
CA PHE A 301 -7.40 17.59 -0.19
C PHE A 301 -8.89 17.75 -0.46
N LEU A 302 -9.53 16.83 -1.21
CA LEU A 302 -10.98 16.89 -1.44
C LEU A 302 -11.76 16.92 -0.12
N GLU A 303 -11.39 16.07 0.84
CA GLU A 303 -12.00 16.04 2.17
C GLU A 303 -11.67 17.31 2.97
N LEU A 304 -10.39 17.69 3.00
CA LEU A 304 -9.92 18.86 3.75
C LEU A 304 -10.54 20.14 3.22
N ASN A 305 -10.61 20.33 1.90
CA ASN A 305 -11.23 21.47 1.25
C ASN A 305 -12.72 21.57 1.59
N GLY A 306 -13.45 20.46 1.51
CA GLY A 306 -14.86 20.44 1.86
C GLY A 306 -15.11 20.78 3.32
N THR A 307 -14.32 20.21 4.22
CA THR A 307 -14.39 20.51 5.65
C THR A 307 -13.97 21.94 5.95
N GLY A 308 -12.92 22.45 5.31
CA GLY A 308 -12.47 23.84 5.42
C GLY A 308 -13.55 24.83 5.03
N LYS A 309 -14.26 24.61 3.90
CA LYS A 309 -15.37 25.45 3.45
C LYS A 309 -16.58 25.43 4.38
N LEU A 310 -16.88 24.31 5.00
CA LEU A 310 -17.96 24.24 6.00
C LEU A 310 -17.64 25.08 7.24
N ASN A 311 -16.37 25.10 7.65
CA ASN A 311 -15.93 25.80 8.86
C ASN A 311 -15.60 27.27 8.61
N ASN A 312 -15.19 27.66 7.39
CA ASN A 312 -14.81 29.02 7.04
C ASN A 312 -15.28 29.35 5.61
N PRO A 313 -16.26 30.27 5.43
CA PRO A 313 -16.73 30.68 4.12
C PRO A 313 -15.64 31.28 3.20
N ASN A 314 -14.55 31.79 3.77
CA ASN A 314 -13.43 32.38 3.03
C ASN A 314 -12.29 31.37 2.80
N TYR A 315 -12.49 30.08 3.11
CA TYR A 315 -11.49 29.05 2.90
C TYR A 315 -11.09 28.95 1.42
N GLN A 316 -9.76 28.94 1.17
CA GLN A 316 -9.20 28.75 -0.16
C GLN A 316 -8.87 27.28 -0.35
N GLU A 317 -9.44 26.66 -1.39
CA GLU A 317 -9.13 25.28 -1.76
C GLU A 317 -7.65 25.14 -2.09
N GLN A 318 -7.09 24.00 -1.69
CA GLN A 318 -5.73 23.58 -2.00
C GLN A 318 -5.79 22.35 -2.93
N TRP A 319 -5.00 22.38 -3.97
CA TRP A 319 -4.83 21.29 -4.92
C TRP A 319 -3.36 21.19 -5.30
N LEU A 320 -2.88 19.98 -5.58
CA LEU A 320 -1.48 19.78 -5.99
C LEU A 320 -1.18 20.47 -7.31
N GLN A 321 0.03 21.01 -7.42
CA GLN A 321 0.57 21.69 -8.58
C GLN A 321 1.90 21.06 -9.01
N ALA A 322 2.36 21.35 -10.24
CA ALA A 322 3.69 20.96 -10.67
C ALA A 322 4.77 21.57 -9.75
N GLY A 323 5.72 20.74 -9.32
CA GLY A 323 6.75 21.07 -8.35
C GLY A 323 6.38 20.75 -6.91
N ASP A 324 5.14 20.44 -6.59
CA ASP A 324 4.76 20.03 -5.22
C ASP A 324 5.38 18.68 -4.85
N LYS A 325 5.83 18.59 -3.60
CA LYS A 325 6.33 17.37 -2.99
C LYS A 325 5.30 16.79 -2.04
N VAL A 326 4.91 15.53 -2.27
CA VAL A 326 4.02 14.76 -1.40
C VAL A 326 4.86 13.72 -0.66
N GLU A 327 4.79 13.71 0.66
CA GLU A 327 5.49 12.76 1.52
C GLU A 327 4.47 12.04 2.40
N MET A 328 4.50 10.72 2.40
CA MET A 328 3.63 9.87 3.21
C MET A 328 4.47 8.99 4.11
N GLU A 329 4.04 8.81 5.35
CA GLU A 329 4.69 7.95 6.32
C GLU A 329 3.65 7.12 7.05
N ILE A 330 3.88 5.81 7.13
CA ILE A 330 3.09 4.91 7.96
C ILE A 330 4.04 4.18 8.90
N THR A 331 3.70 4.16 10.18
CA THR A 331 4.50 3.46 11.22
C THR A 331 4.82 2.03 10.75
N GLY A 332 6.09 1.64 10.83
CA GLY A 332 6.56 0.32 10.40
C GLY A 332 6.78 0.18 8.89
N LEU A 333 6.06 0.93 8.03
CA LEU A 333 6.12 0.80 6.56
C LEU A 333 7.13 1.74 5.91
N GLY A 334 7.68 2.72 6.65
CA GLY A 334 8.65 3.67 6.13
C GLY A 334 8.03 4.96 5.59
N LYS A 335 8.73 5.60 4.65
CA LYS A 335 8.34 6.90 4.08
C LYS A 335 8.40 6.87 2.55
N LEU A 336 7.28 7.22 1.92
CA LEU A 336 7.12 7.37 0.48
C LEU A 336 7.18 8.85 0.11
N SER A 337 7.96 9.22 -0.91
CA SER A 337 8.14 10.60 -1.33
C SER A 337 8.06 10.72 -2.84
N ASN A 338 7.24 11.66 -3.31
CA ASN A 338 7.02 11.90 -4.73
C ASN A 338 7.01 13.40 -5.03
N THR A 339 7.44 13.76 -6.24
CA THR A 339 7.35 15.12 -6.78
C THR A 339 6.38 15.14 -7.96
N ILE A 340 5.49 16.12 -7.98
CA ILE A 340 4.54 16.27 -9.09
C ILE A 340 5.23 16.98 -10.25
N VAL A 341 5.21 16.35 -11.43
CA VAL A 341 5.84 16.86 -12.64
C VAL A 341 4.81 16.98 -13.75
N LYS A 342 4.88 18.05 -14.54
CA LYS A 342 4.05 18.21 -15.72
C LYS A 342 4.68 17.49 -16.91
N ASP A 343 3.86 16.74 -17.68
CA ASP A 343 4.31 16.10 -18.91
C ASP A 343 4.70 17.15 -19.96
N GLU A 344 5.80 16.88 -20.68
CA GLU A 344 6.27 17.75 -21.78
C GLU A 344 5.41 17.57 -23.04
N ASP A 345 4.93 16.36 -23.32
CA ASP A 345 4.03 16.04 -24.45
C ASP A 345 2.56 16.10 -24.00
N ASP A 346 2.13 17.30 -23.65
CA ASP A 346 0.89 17.57 -22.95
C ASP A 346 -0.24 18.01 -23.89
N PHE A 347 -1.45 17.45 -23.67
CA PHE A 347 -2.67 17.88 -24.33
C PHE A 347 -3.90 17.70 -23.42
N SER A 348 -4.98 18.46 -23.69
CA SER A 348 -6.23 18.37 -22.93
C SER A 348 -7.23 17.44 -23.62
N ILE A 349 -7.76 16.44 -22.90
CA ILE A 349 -8.91 15.65 -23.33
C ILE A 349 -10.23 16.39 -23.03
N LEU A 350 -10.25 17.25 -22.00
CA LEU A 350 -11.42 18.10 -21.69
C LEU A 350 -11.72 19.08 -22.82
N ALA A 351 -10.68 19.62 -23.47
CA ALA A 351 -10.84 20.50 -24.64
C ALA A 351 -11.42 19.80 -25.88
N LYS A 352 -11.40 18.46 -25.92
CA LYS A 352 -11.93 17.66 -27.04
C LYS A 352 -13.37 17.21 -26.86
N LYS A 353 -14.05 17.66 -25.81
CA LYS A 353 -15.47 17.34 -25.60
C LYS A 353 -16.32 17.81 -26.80
N LYS A 354 -17.20 16.95 -27.27
CA LYS A 354 -18.23 17.30 -28.27
C LYS A 354 -19.39 17.94 -27.54
N ILE A 355 -19.88 19.05 -28.09
CA ILE A 355 -21.06 19.76 -27.59
C ILE A 355 -22.29 19.07 -28.13
#